data_ec6b336398c9210bd52c76314dec0936
#
_entry.id   ec6b336398c9210bd52c76314dec0936
#
_cell.length_a   1.000
_cell.length_b   1.000
_cell.length_c   1.000
_cell.angle_alpha   90.00
_cell.angle_beta   90.00
_cell.angle_gamma   90.00
#
_symmetry.space_group_name_H-M   'P 1'
#
loop_
_entity.id
_entity.type
_entity.pdbx_description
1 polymer ?
#
loop_
_entity_poly.entity_id
_entity_poly.type
_entity_poly.pdbx_seq_one_letter_code
_entity_poly.pdbx_strand_id
1 'polypeptide(L)'
;RPERKSYLPDGKGGHKYYNSKRNWRLLMASNELQKIMALGFNPKRLKIQVSNIQRSATKFVKITNTKKLERKADTYCFTESKRHAGIFNGVIGSNCAEILEYSDDTEYACCTLSSVGLPKFVEDGKFNYEKLMEVVEIIVDNLNIVIDKNFYPVPETKLSNERHRPLGLGVQGLADTFVLLRYPFDSPEAKQLNNDIFECIYYTALRKSCELSKRDGPYSTFKGSPLSEGKFQFDLWDEELKNISYKRTFEKTKLSDKYDWEGLRKDIMEHGVRNSLLLAMMPTASTGQIL
;
A
#
# COMPACT_ATOMS: atom_id res chain seq x y z
N ARG A 1 -14.82 12.10 -20.43
CA ARG A 1 -15.23 12.89 -19.24
C ARG A 1 -16.66 13.36 -19.45
N PRO A 2 -17.53 13.42 -18.43
CA PRO A 2 -18.89 13.93 -18.54
C PRO A 2 -18.88 15.41 -18.96
N GLU A 3 -20.02 15.87 -19.41
CA GLU A 3 -20.23 17.31 -19.67
C GLU A 3 -20.06 18.11 -18.39
N ARG A 4 -19.34 19.21 -18.47
CA ARG A 4 -19.09 20.10 -17.32
C ARG A 4 -19.00 21.55 -17.76
N LYS A 5 -19.24 22.46 -16.83
CA LYS A 5 -18.92 23.87 -17.04
C LYS A 5 -17.42 24.10 -16.72
N SER A 6 -16.70 24.65 -17.65
CA SER A 6 -15.28 25.04 -17.49
C SER A 6 -15.15 26.55 -17.45
N TYR A 7 -14.49 27.08 -16.43
CA TYR A 7 -14.19 28.49 -16.28
C TYR A 7 -12.88 28.79 -17.02
N LEU A 8 -12.97 29.50 -18.14
CA LEU A 8 -11.84 29.72 -19.04
C LEU A 8 -11.75 31.21 -19.43
N PRO A 9 -10.56 31.69 -19.81
CA PRO A 9 -10.40 33.04 -20.37
C PRO A 9 -11.35 33.27 -21.54
N ASP A 10 -11.97 34.47 -21.60
CA ASP A 10 -12.93 34.83 -22.62
C ASP A 10 -12.30 35.48 -23.87
N GLY A 11 -10.98 35.60 -23.90
CA GLY A 11 -10.20 36.25 -24.96
C GLY A 11 -10.24 37.78 -24.95
N LYS A 12 -10.88 38.40 -23.93
CA LYS A 12 -11.02 39.83 -23.79
C LYS A 12 -10.48 40.34 -22.45
N GLY A 13 -9.64 39.55 -21.79
CA GLY A 13 -9.06 39.86 -20.48
C GLY A 13 -9.89 39.43 -19.28
N GLY A 14 -11.05 38.82 -19.50
CA GLY A 14 -11.90 38.23 -18.47
C GLY A 14 -11.98 36.71 -18.53
N HIS A 15 -12.84 36.15 -17.69
CA HIS A 15 -13.12 34.70 -17.65
C HIS A 15 -14.63 34.49 -17.65
N LYS A 16 -15.10 33.45 -18.34
CA LYS A 16 -16.51 33.03 -18.30
C LYS A 16 -16.64 31.51 -18.30
N TYR A 17 -17.83 31.05 -17.91
CA TYR A 17 -18.16 29.62 -17.97
C TYR A 17 -18.56 29.22 -19.38
N TYR A 18 -17.92 28.14 -19.86
CA TYR A 18 -18.27 27.48 -21.10
C TYR A 18 -18.82 26.10 -20.81
N ASN A 19 -19.87 25.70 -21.53
CA ASN A 19 -20.34 24.33 -21.49
C ASN A 19 -19.38 23.46 -22.30
N SER A 20 -18.68 22.58 -21.62
CA SER A 20 -17.78 21.63 -22.26
C SER A 20 -18.57 20.39 -22.65
N LYS A 21 -18.65 20.08 -23.94
CA LYS A 21 -19.20 18.79 -24.41
C LYS A 21 -18.37 17.63 -23.91
N ARG A 22 -18.95 16.46 -23.89
CA ARG A 22 -18.28 15.19 -23.53
C ARG A 22 -17.01 15.01 -24.36
N ASN A 23 -15.86 14.94 -23.71
CA ASN A 23 -14.57 14.79 -24.39
C ASN A 23 -14.07 13.36 -24.25
N TRP A 24 -13.72 12.77 -25.36
CA TRP A 24 -12.98 11.52 -25.44
C TRP A 24 -11.49 11.84 -25.60
N ARG A 25 -10.64 11.21 -24.82
CA ARG A 25 -9.19 11.33 -24.97
C ARG A 25 -8.64 9.99 -25.42
N LEU A 26 -8.07 9.95 -26.61
CA LEU A 26 -7.30 8.84 -27.10
C LEU A 26 -5.83 9.08 -26.78
N LEU A 27 -5.20 8.16 -26.04
CA LEU A 27 -3.77 8.20 -25.75
C LEU A 27 -3.10 7.12 -26.61
N MET A 28 -2.11 7.52 -27.38
CA MET A 28 -1.37 6.63 -28.26
C MET A 28 0.12 6.85 -28.06
N ALA A 29 0.91 5.77 -28.08
CA ALA A 29 2.36 5.84 -28.14
C ALA A 29 2.81 6.30 -29.55
N SER A 30 4.02 6.85 -29.67
CA SER A 30 4.50 7.40 -30.95
C SER A 30 4.53 6.37 -32.07
N ASN A 31 4.89 5.11 -31.79
CA ASN A 31 4.86 4.00 -32.74
C ASN A 31 3.45 3.61 -33.17
N GLU A 32 2.49 3.65 -32.28
CA GLU A 32 1.08 3.37 -32.60
C GLU A 32 0.45 4.52 -33.42
N LEU A 33 0.84 5.76 -33.11
CA LEU A 33 0.43 6.91 -33.89
C LEU A 33 0.95 6.82 -35.36
N GLN A 34 2.18 6.38 -35.58
CA GLN A 34 2.72 6.14 -36.93
C GLN A 34 1.93 5.09 -37.68
N LYS A 35 1.56 3.98 -37.05
CA LYS A 35 0.75 2.93 -37.67
C LYS A 35 -0.63 3.44 -38.10
N ILE A 36 -1.29 4.22 -37.24
CA ILE A 36 -2.63 4.77 -37.51
C ILE A 36 -2.54 5.83 -38.63
N MET A 37 -1.50 6.64 -38.66
CA MET A 37 -1.25 7.59 -39.75
C MET A 37 -1.02 6.86 -41.10
N ALA A 38 -0.28 5.76 -41.08
CA ALA A 38 -0.08 4.92 -42.27
C ALA A 38 -1.39 4.30 -42.77
N LEU A 39 -2.38 4.12 -41.87
CA LEU A 39 -3.74 3.69 -42.22
C LEU A 39 -4.66 4.83 -42.65
N GLY A 40 -4.14 6.04 -42.89
CA GLY A 40 -4.89 7.19 -43.41
C GLY A 40 -5.47 8.14 -42.35
N PHE A 41 -5.11 8.00 -41.05
CA PHE A 41 -5.56 8.94 -40.04
C PHE A 41 -4.88 10.31 -40.22
N ASN A 42 -5.67 11.29 -40.68
CA ASN A 42 -5.21 12.66 -40.91
C ASN A 42 -6.16 13.68 -40.23
N PRO A 43 -5.90 14.08 -38.97
CA PRO A 43 -6.77 14.96 -38.26
C PRO A 43 -6.69 16.40 -38.79
N LYS A 44 -7.83 16.98 -39.20
CA LYS A 44 -7.92 18.30 -39.82
C LYS A 44 -7.45 19.48 -38.91
N ARG A 45 -7.39 19.31 -37.59
CA ARG A 45 -7.11 20.37 -36.60
C ARG A 45 -5.77 20.24 -35.91
N LEU A 46 -5.01 19.19 -36.15
CA LEU A 46 -3.72 18.93 -35.50
C LEU A 46 -2.68 18.66 -36.57
N LYS A 47 -1.66 19.49 -36.67
CA LYS A 47 -0.44 19.15 -37.42
C LYS A 47 0.37 18.19 -36.56
N ILE A 48 0.33 16.90 -36.90
CA ILE A 48 1.12 15.88 -36.21
C ILE A 48 2.51 15.89 -36.84
N GLN A 49 3.50 16.34 -36.08
CA GLN A 49 4.90 16.11 -36.42
C GLN A 49 5.33 14.80 -35.79
N VAL A 50 5.53 13.78 -36.62
CA VAL A 50 6.12 12.53 -36.18
C VAL A 50 7.59 12.74 -36.04
N SER A 51 8.09 12.94 -34.83
CA SER A 51 9.52 12.90 -34.56
C SER A 51 9.95 11.43 -34.47
N ASN A 52 11.06 11.09 -35.12
CA ASN A 52 11.69 9.77 -35.02
C ASN A 52 12.34 9.48 -33.66
N ILE A 53 11.83 10.09 -32.60
CA ILE A 53 12.24 9.78 -31.23
C ILE A 53 11.67 8.41 -30.91
N GLN A 54 12.42 7.37 -31.18
CA GLN A 54 12.18 6.06 -30.58
C GLN A 54 12.41 6.20 -29.07
N ARG A 55 11.34 6.50 -28.35
CA ARG A 55 11.29 6.27 -26.91
C ARG A 55 11.15 4.76 -26.70
N SER A 56 12.26 4.07 -26.77
CA SER A 56 12.32 2.70 -26.30
C SER A 56 12.21 2.73 -24.79
N ALA A 57 11.18 2.09 -24.25
CA ALA A 57 11.04 1.85 -22.82
C ALA A 57 12.19 1.00 -22.25
N THR A 58 13.04 0.46 -23.13
CA THR A 58 14.23 -0.33 -22.79
C THR A 58 15.50 0.51 -22.68
N LYS A 59 15.44 1.83 -22.89
CA LYS A 59 16.62 2.68 -22.64
C LYS A 59 16.70 3.00 -21.15
N PHE A 60 17.41 2.16 -20.44
CA PHE A 60 17.86 2.46 -19.08
C PHE A 60 18.81 3.67 -19.11
N VAL A 61 18.55 4.64 -18.24
CA VAL A 61 19.51 5.73 -18.01
C VAL A 61 20.52 5.20 -17.01
N LYS A 62 21.79 5.16 -17.41
CA LYS A 62 22.87 4.75 -16.50
C LYS A 62 23.11 5.87 -15.48
N ILE A 63 22.99 5.55 -14.21
CA ILE A 63 23.45 6.45 -13.14
C ILE A 63 24.98 6.46 -13.19
N THR A 64 25.56 7.61 -13.51
CA THR A 64 27.02 7.75 -13.67
C THR A 64 27.70 8.21 -12.38
N ASN A 65 26.98 8.83 -11.47
CA ASN A 65 27.51 9.28 -10.18
C ASN A 65 26.37 9.47 -9.16
N THR A 66 26.60 9.06 -7.92
CA THR A 66 25.75 9.37 -6.78
C THR A 66 26.57 10.12 -5.74
N LYS A 67 26.08 11.25 -5.25
CA LYS A 67 26.71 12.02 -4.18
C LYS A 67 25.84 11.99 -2.94
N LYS A 68 26.36 11.40 -1.87
CA LYS A 68 25.71 11.48 -0.55
C LYS A 68 25.79 12.92 -0.05
N LEU A 69 24.67 13.51 0.26
CA LEU A 69 24.60 14.84 0.85
C LEU A 69 24.57 14.68 2.35
N GLU A 70 25.49 15.34 3.07
CA GLU A 70 25.56 15.30 4.56
C GLU A 70 24.40 16.06 5.24
N ARG A 71 23.63 16.83 4.47
CA ARG A 71 22.47 17.56 4.99
C ARG A 71 21.27 16.62 5.16
N LYS A 72 20.63 16.70 6.31
CA LYS A 72 19.25 16.20 6.49
C LYS A 72 18.30 17.20 5.82
N ALA A 73 17.35 16.70 5.07
CA ALA A 73 16.27 17.49 4.47
C ALA A 73 14.96 16.76 4.73
N ASP A 74 13.89 17.54 4.89
CA ASP A 74 12.56 16.95 5.00
C ASP A 74 12.22 16.22 3.70
N THR A 75 11.61 15.04 3.85
CA THR A 75 11.08 14.28 2.73
C THR A 75 9.57 14.47 2.68
N TYR A 76 9.06 14.69 1.49
CA TYR A 76 7.63 14.93 1.28
C TYR A 76 7.04 13.78 0.48
N CYS A 77 5.92 13.26 0.96
CA CYS A 77 5.09 12.33 0.23
C CYS A 77 4.01 13.13 -0.51
N PHE A 78 3.68 12.74 -1.74
CA PHE A 78 2.63 13.36 -2.52
C PHE A 78 1.61 12.32 -2.96
N THR A 79 0.35 12.72 -3.05
CA THR A 79 -0.71 11.87 -3.57
C THR A 79 -1.05 12.28 -4.99
N GLU A 80 -0.79 11.42 -5.96
CA GLU A 80 -1.24 11.57 -7.34
C GLU A 80 -2.33 10.52 -7.63
N SER A 81 -3.56 10.99 -7.80
CA SER A 81 -4.77 10.17 -7.81
C SER A 81 -4.99 9.33 -9.07
N LYS A 82 -4.14 9.46 -10.11
CA LYS A 82 -4.36 8.77 -11.38
C LYS A 82 -3.37 7.67 -11.68
N ARG A 83 -2.11 7.85 -11.30
CA ARG A 83 -1.01 6.95 -11.67
C ARG A 83 -0.07 6.65 -10.52
N HIS A 84 -0.28 7.28 -9.37
CA HIS A 84 0.62 7.20 -8.20
C HIS A 84 2.10 7.43 -8.58
N ALA A 85 2.35 8.36 -9.50
CA ALA A 85 3.67 8.63 -10.03
C ALA A 85 3.91 10.13 -10.21
N GLY A 86 5.13 10.56 -9.96
CA GLY A 86 5.60 11.91 -10.19
C GLY A 86 6.84 11.94 -11.08
N ILE A 87 7.13 13.09 -11.66
CA ILE A 87 8.35 13.32 -12.43
C ILE A 87 9.25 14.25 -11.63
N PHE A 88 10.41 13.76 -11.21
CA PHE A 88 11.41 14.50 -10.45
C PHE A 88 12.67 14.60 -11.28
N ASN A 89 13.07 15.81 -11.67
CA ASN A 89 14.25 16.04 -12.51
C ASN A 89 14.33 15.13 -13.76
N GLY A 90 13.17 14.85 -14.38
CA GLY A 90 13.09 14.00 -15.55
C GLY A 90 13.04 12.49 -15.28
N VAL A 91 13.08 12.08 -14.02
CA VAL A 91 12.92 10.68 -13.59
C VAL A 91 11.47 10.45 -13.13
N ILE A 92 10.83 9.43 -13.67
CA ILE A 92 9.50 9.02 -13.22
C ILE A 92 9.69 8.11 -12.00
N GLY A 93 9.25 8.58 -10.83
CA GLY A 93 9.14 7.76 -9.62
C GLY A 93 7.67 7.40 -9.39
N SER A 94 7.41 6.17 -9.01
CA SER A 94 6.11 5.79 -8.46
C SER A 94 6.14 5.93 -6.95
N ASN A 95 4.98 6.24 -6.38
CA ASN A 95 4.81 6.38 -4.96
C ASN A 95 3.67 5.48 -4.51
N CYS A 96 4.00 4.42 -3.82
CA CYS A 96 3.03 3.62 -3.13
C CYS A 96 3.30 3.73 -1.61
N ALA A 97 2.27 4.08 -0.84
CA ALA A 97 2.37 4.27 0.60
C ALA A 97 1.71 3.13 1.39
N GLU A 98 1.52 1.99 0.75
CA GLU A 98 0.90 0.82 1.38
C GLU A 98 1.77 0.21 2.46
N ILE A 99 3.08 0.21 2.23
CA ILE A 99 4.06 -0.30 3.18
C ILE A 99 5.32 0.58 3.12
N LEU A 100 5.79 0.99 4.28
CA LEU A 100 7.02 1.77 4.41
C LEU A 100 8.12 0.86 4.95
N GLU A 101 9.09 0.59 4.11
CA GLU A 101 10.22 -0.27 4.41
C GLU A 101 11.53 0.52 4.33
N TYR A 102 12.51 0.09 5.13
CA TYR A 102 13.81 0.73 5.13
C TYR A 102 14.61 0.38 3.87
N SER A 103 15.23 1.40 3.27
CA SER A 103 16.18 1.25 2.17
C SER A 103 17.32 2.26 2.30
N ASP A 104 18.53 1.84 1.95
CA ASP A 104 19.71 2.71 1.85
C ASP A 104 20.59 2.29 0.68
N ASP A 105 21.87 2.68 0.69
CA ASP A 105 22.85 2.33 -0.35
C ASP A 105 23.37 0.88 -0.27
N THR A 106 23.02 0.15 0.76
CA THR A 106 23.45 -1.25 1.00
C THR A 106 22.33 -2.27 0.95
N GLU A 107 21.09 -1.85 1.19
CA GLU A 107 19.93 -2.73 1.18
C GLU A 107 18.71 -2.04 0.58
N TYR A 108 17.94 -2.77 -0.23
CA TYR A 108 16.75 -2.28 -0.90
C TYR A 108 15.53 -3.05 -0.45
N ALA A 109 14.51 -2.34 0.03
CA ALA A 109 13.26 -2.93 0.45
C ALA A 109 12.57 -3.68 -0.69
N CYS A 110 11.94 -4.80 -0.32
CA CYS A 110 11.18 -5.63 -1.25
C CYS A 110 9.95 -6.19 -0.56
N CYS A 111 8.77 -5.76 -1.03
CA CYS A 111 7.50 -6.12 -0.43
C CYS A 111 7.18 -7.62 -0.57
N THR A 112 6.69 -8.24 0.51
CA THR A 112 6.15 -9.61 0.53
C THR A 112 4.69 -9.54 0.94
N LEU A 113 3.78 -9.60 -0.04
CA LEU A 113 2.38 -9.20 0.11
C LEU A 113 1.40 -10.36 -0.05
N SER A 114 0.28 -10.31 0.68
CA SER A 114 -0.89 -11.16 0.51
C SER A 114 -2.17 -10.43 0.88
N SER A 115 -3.30 -10.80 0.27
CA SER A 115 -4.62 -10.22 0.58
C SER A 115 -5.63 -11.29 0.93
N VAL A 116 -6.38 -11.06 2.00
CA VAL A 116 -7.46 -11.95 2.47
C VAL A 116 -8.78 -11.53 1.85
N GLY A 117 -9.48 -12.47 1.22
CA GLY A 117 -10.84 -12.27 0.66
C GLY A 117 -11.92 -12.31 1.74
N LEU A 118 -12.26 -11.18 2.34
CA LEU A 118 -13.15 -11.09 3.49
C LEU A 118 -14.56 -11.67 3.28
N PRO A 119 -15.19 -11.61 2.07
CA PRO A 119 -16.52 -12.20 1.88
C PRO A 119 -16.60 -13.69 2.18
N LYS A 120 -15.49 -14.42 2.11
CA LYS A 120 -15.41 -15.86 2.38
C LYS A 120 -15.55 -16.25 3.87
N PHE A 121 -15.56 -15.26 4.74
CA PHE A 121 -15.74 -15.43 6.18
C PHE A 121 -17.14 -15.05 6.64
N VAL A 122 -18.05 -14.71 5.72
CA VAL A 122 -19.46 -14.50 6.05
C VAL A 122 -20.20 -15.83 5.90
N GLU A 123 -20.66 -16.35 7.02
CA GLU A 123 -21.39 -17.62 7.12
C GLU A 123 -22.67 -17.39 7.96
N ASP A 124 -23.81 -17.82 7.46
CA ASP A 124 -25.13 -17.69 8.12
C ASP A 124 -25.44 -16.26 8.64
N GLY A 125 -25.04 -15.25 7.85
CA GLY A 125 -25.27 -13.83 8.19
C GLY A 125 -24.38 -13.29 9.32
N LYS A 126 -23.31 -14.00 9.66
CA LYS A 126 -22.32 -13.58 10.66
C LYS A 126 -20.90 -13.68 10.09
N PHE A 127 -20.00 -12.87 10.65
CA PHE A 127 -18.59 -12.93 10.30
C PHE A 127 -17.85 -13.96 11.17
N ASN A 128 -17.15 -14.91 10.55
CA ASN A 128 -16.45 -15.98 11.22
C ASN A 128 -14.99 -15.57 11.50
N TYR A 129 -14.73 -15.08 12.71
CA TYR A 129 -13.41 -14.64 13.15
C TYR A 129 -12.44 -15.81 13.39
N GLU A 130 -12.92 -16.95 13.85
CA GLU A 130 -12.07 -18.14 14.11
C GLU A 130 -11.43 -18.61 12.81
N LYS A 131 -12.23 -18.75 11.76
CA LYS A 131 -11.75 -19.10 10.42
C LYS A 131 -10.79 -18.03 9.86
N LEU A 132 -11.03 -16.75 10.15
CA LEU A 132 -10.11 -15.67 9.77
C LEU A 132 -8.76 -15.84 10.46
N MET A 133 -8.76 -16.14 11.78
CA MET A 133 -7.53 -16.37 12.54
C MET A 133 -6.71 -17.53 11.94
N GLU A 134 -7.34 -18.67 11.66
CA GLU A 134 -6.67 -19.83 11.02
C GLU A 134 -6.00 -19.45 9.69
N VAL A 135 -6.73 -18.73 8.84
CA VAL A 135 -6.21 -18.30 7.54
C VAL A 135 -5.07 -17.31 7.69
N VAL A 136 -5.15 -16.35 8.63
CA VAL A 136 -4.08 -15.41 8.91
C VAL A 136 -2.81 -16.11 9.37
N GLU A 137 -2.90 -17.10 10.25
CA GLU A 137 -1.74 -17.88 10.67
C GLU A 137 -1.05 -18.59 9.50
N ILE A 138 -1.84 -19.25 8.65
CA ILE A 138 -1.33 -19.93 7.44
C ILE A 138 -0.64 -18.91 6.50
N ILE A 139 -1.21 -17.74 6.33
CA ILE A 139 -0.62 -16.69 5.47
C ILE A 139 0.71 -16.20 6.05
N VAL A 140 0.79 -15.97 7.36
CA VAL A 140 2.05 -15.54 8.00
C VAL A 140 3.13 -16.60 7.82
N ASP A 141 2.81 -17.90 8.00
CA ASP A 141 3.74 -19.00 7.72
C ASP A 141 4.20 -18.99 6.25
N ASN A 142 3.24 -18.92 5.32
CA ASN A 142 3.52 -18.98 3.89
C ASN A 142 4.37 -17.79 3.42
N LEU A 143 4.08 -16.57 3.89
CA LEU A 143 4.87 -15.39 3.52
C LEU A 143 6.30 -15.46 4.09
N ASN A 144 6.51 -16.05 5.26
CA ASN A 144 7.86 -16.32 5.76
C ASN A 144 8.61 -17.34 4.87
N ILE A 145 7.93 -18.38 4.39
CA ILE A 145 8.50 -19.33 3.41
C ILE A 145 8.83 -18.62 2.09
N VAL A 146 7.96 -17.69 1.64
CA VAL A 146 8.22 -16.89 0.43
C VAL A 146 9.50 -16.08 0.59
N ILE A 147 9.71 -15.40 1.73
CA ILE A 147 10.98 -14.68 1.98
C ILE A 147 12.18 -15.60 1.80
N ASP A 148 12.12 -16.81 2.33
CA ASP A 148 13.24 -17.75 2.30
C ASP A 148 13.46 -18.42 0.93
N LYS A 149 12.42 -18.51 0.10
CA LYS A 149 12.43 -19.24 -1.18
C LYS A 149 12.40 -18.36 -2.42
N ASN A 150 12.12 -17.06 -2.25
CA ASN A 150 11.95 -16.16 -3.38
C ASN A 150 13.25 -15.98 -4.17
N PHE A 151 13.09 -15.65 -5.46
CA PHE A 151 14.19 -15.18 -6.29
C PHE A 151 14.36 -13.68 -6.09
N TYR A 152 15.54 -13.28 -5.66
CA TYR A 152 15.89 -11.88 -5.48
C TYR A 152 16.74 -11.40 -6.66
N PRO A 153 16.35 -10.31 -7.37
CA PRO A 153 17.03 -9.85 -8.57
C PRO A 153 18.43 -9.29 -8.29
N VAL A 154 18.66 -8.79 -7.08
CA VAL A 154 19.95 -8.25 -6.63
C VAL A 154 20.20 -8.64 -5.17
N PRO A 155 21.50 -8.75 -4.75
CA PRO A 155 21.84 -9.13 -3.38
C PRO A 155 21.27 -8.21 -2.31
N GLU A 156 21.17 -6.92 -2.59
CA GLU A 156 20.68 -5.90 -1.66
C GLU A 156 19.20 -6.09 -1.29
N THR A 157 18.37 -6.58 -2.21
CA THR A 157 16.98 -6.91 -1.93
C THR A 157 16.86 -8.18 -1.06
N LYS A 158 17.73 -9.16 -1.30
CA LYS A 158 17.81 -10.36 -0.47
C LYS A 158 18.23 -10.00 0.94
N LEU A 159 19.29 -9.19 1.09
CA LEU A 159 19.79 -8.73 2.37
C LEU A 159 18.70 -8.03 3.19
N SER A 160 17.97 -7.10 2.58
CA SER A 160 16.87 -6.39 3.24
C SER A 160 15.78 -7.34 3.73
N ASN A 161 15.29 -8.23 2.86
CA ASN A 161 14.23 -9.17 3.23
C ASN A 161 14.66 -10.21 4.27
N GLU A 162 15.87 -10.75 4.18
CA GLU A 162 16.36 -11.70 5.18
C GLU A 162 16.61 -11.02 6.53
N ARG A 163 17.06 -9.75 6.53
CA ARG A 163 17.37 -8.97 7.72
C ARG A 163 16.13 -8.50 8.47
N HIS A 164 15.13 -7.99 7.74
CA HIS A 164 13.95 -7.35 8.32
C HIS A 164 12.70 -8.23 8.27
N ARG A 165 12.62 -9.17 7.35
CA ARG A 165 11.50 -10.10 7.14
C ARG A 165 10.13 -9.40 7.11
N PRO A 166 9.95 -8.33 6.31
CA PRO A 166 8.70 -7.59 6.27
C PRO A 166 7.60 -8.38 5.58
N LEU A 167 6.40 -8.38 6.16
CA LEU A 167 5.18 -8.89 5.56
C LEU A 167 4.20 -7.76 5.35
N GLY A 168 3.39 -7.86 4.30
CA GLY A 168 2.26 -6.98 4.05
C GLY A 168 0.99 -7.80 3.84
N LEU A 169 0.30 -8.10 4.94
CA LEU A 169 -1.01 -8.74 4.90
C LEU A 169 -2.09 -7.69 4.79
N GLY A 170 -2.86 -7.72 3.72
CA GLY A 170 -4.00 -6.86 3.48
C GLY A 170 -5.30 -7.62 3.30
N VAL A 171 -6.34 -6.90 2.91
CA VAL A 171 -7.68 -7.43 2.71
C VAL A 171 -8.25 -6.98 1.38
N GLN A 172 -9.25 -7.71 0.89
CA GLN A 172 -10.07 -7.33 -0.26
C GLN A 172 -11.53 -7.76 -0.02
N GLY A 173 -12.46 -7.07 -0.68
CA GLY A 173 -13.88 -7.38 -0.55
C GLY A 173 -14.52 -6.92 0.75
N LEU A 174 -13.98 -5.87 1.44
CA LEU A 174 -14.60 -5.34 2.65
C LEU A 174 -16.00 -4.79 2.39
N ALA A 175 -16.18 -4.05 1.29
CA ALA A 175 -17.49 -3.53 0.90
C ALA A 175 -18.48 -4.67 0.58
N ASP A 176 -18.02 -5.72 -0.10
CA ASP A 176 -18.84 -6.91 -0.38
C ASP A 176 -19.24 -7.63 0.90
N THR A 177 -18.34 -7.68 1.89
CA THR A 177 -18.63 -8.21 3.23
C THR A 177 -19.74 -7.44 3.90
N PHE A 178 -19.72 -6.09 3.84
CA PHE A 178 -20.80 -5.26 4.37
C PHE A 178 -22.13 -5.53 3.67
N VAL A 179 -22.10 -5.68 2.34
CA VAL A 179 -23.28 -6.02 1.54
C VAL A 179 -23.87 -7.37 1.97
N LEU A 180 -23.03 -8.39 2.11
CA LEU A 180 -23.46 -9.73 2.56
C LEU A 180 -24.08 -9.72 3.96
N LEU A 181 -23.56 -8.88 4.86
CA LEU A 181 -24.09 -8.69 6.22
C LEU A 181 -25.23 -7.68 6.27
N ARG A 182 -25.58 -7.04 5.13
CA ARG A 182 -26.61 -5.99 5.03
C ARG A 182 -26.31 -4.76 5.89
N TYR A 183 -25.03 -4.41 6.03
CA TYR A 183 -24.62 -3.19 6.72
C TYR A 183 -24.41 -2.06 5.71
N PRO A 184 -25.06 -0.91 5.86
CA PRO A 184 -24.71 0.30 5.11
C PRO A 184 -23.24 0.66 5.34
N PHE A 185 -22.55 1.14 4.31
CA PHE A 185 -21.11 1.40 4.37
C PHE A 185 -20.69 2.40 5.47
N ASP A 186 -21.53 3.38 5.75
CA ASP A 186 -21.33 4.42 6.75
C ASP A 186 -22.01 4.12 8.10
N SER A 187 -22.54 2.91 8.28
CA SER A 187 -23.24 2.51 9.51
C SER A 187 -22.27 2.25 10.67
N PRO A 188 -22.74 2.40 11.92
CA PRO A 188 -21.98 2.00 13.11
C PRO A 188 -21.56 0.52 13.10
N GLU A 189 -22.43 -0.36 12.56
CA GLU A 189 -22.18 -1.80 12.45
C GLU A 189 -21.02 -2.09 11.48
N ALA A 190 -20.97 -1.40 10.35
CA ALA A 190 -19.87 -1.51 9.40
C ALA A 190 -18.55 -1.02 10.01
N LYS A 191 -18.58 0.11 10.75
CA LYS A 191 -17.43 0.64 11.47
C LYS A 191 -16.93 -0.34 12.52
N GLN A 192 -17.83 -0.93 13.31
CA GLN A 192 -17.49 -1.89 14.36
C GLN A 192 -16.90 -3.17 13.74
N LEU A 193 -17.53 -3.71 12.70
CA LEU A 193 -17.03 -4.89 11.99
C LEU A 193 -15.62 -4.64 11.43
N ASN A 194 -15.39 -3.47 10.83
CA ASN A 194 -14.06 -3.11 10.34
C ASN A 194 -13.02 -3.13 11.47
N ASN A 195 -13.32 -2.53 12.61
CA ASN A 195 -12.43 -2.53 13.75
C ASN A 195 -12.13 -3.95 14.24
N ASP A 196 -13.18 -4.77 14.40
CA ASP A 196 -13.05 -6.16 14.87
C ASP A 196 -12.24 -7.03 13.90
N ILE A 197 -12.41 -6.85 12.58
CA ILE A 197 -11.63 -7.57 11.56
C ILE A 197 -10.15 -7.21 11.67
N PHE A 198 -9.81 -5.92 11.72
CA PHE A 198 -8.41 -5.51 11.75
C PHE A 198 -7.74 -5.80 13.08
N GLU A 199 -8.47 -5.73 14.20
CA GLU A 199 -7.98 -6.18 15.50
C GLU A 199 -7.66 -7.68 15.47
N CYS A 200 -8.58 -8.49 14.92
CA CYS A 200 -8.39 -9.92 14.76
C CYS A 200 -7.14 -10.25 13.94
N ILE A 201 -6.99 -9.62 12.75
CA ILE A 201 -5.84 -9.86 11.87
C ILE A 201 -4.54 -9.45 12.56
N TYR A 202 -4.50 -8.27 13.19
CA TYR A 202 -3.29 -7.75 13.80
C TYR A 202 -2.84 -8.58 14.99
N TYR A 203 -3.77 -8.93 15.89
CA TYR A 203 -3.48 -9.81 17.02
C TYR A 203 -2.95 -11.17 16.56
N THR A 204 -3.65 -11.80 15.63
CA THR A 204 -3.29 -13.13 15.12
C THR A 204 -1.93 -13.13 14.41
N ALA A 205 -1.68 -12.14 13.57
CA ALA A 205 -0.42 -12.02 12.86
C ALA A 205 0.77 -11.79 13.80
N LEU A 206 0.60 -10.94 14.83
CA LEU A 206 1.61 -10.72 15.88
C LEU A 206 1.87 -11.99 16.69
N ARG A 207 0.80 -12.65 17.15
CA ARG A 207 0.92 -13.92 17.91
C ARG A 207 1.67 -14.97 17.11
N LYS A 208 1.30 -15.17 15.83
CA LYS A 208 1.96 -16.12 14.95
C LYS A 208 3.41 -15.75 14.67
N SER A 209 3.70 -14.47 14.46
CA SER A 209 5.07 -13.99 14.26
C SER A 209 5.93 -14.17 15.54
N CYS A 210 5.35 -14.03 16.72
CA CYS A 210 6.01 -14.33 17.99
C CYS A 210 6.27 -15.85 18.15
N GLU A 211 5.31 -16.68 17.81
CA GLU A 211 5.48 -18.14 17.80
C GLU A 211 6.63 -18.57 16.87
N LEU A 212 6.68 -18.00 15.66
CA LEU A 212 7.78 -18.24 14.73
C LEU A 212 9.12 -17.72 15.29
N SER A 213 9.11 -16.63 16.02
CA SER A 213 10.31 -16.11 16.69
C SER A 213 10.81 -17.03 17.79
N LYS A 214 9.90 -17.66 18.55
CA LYS A 214 10.28 -18.70 19.53
C LYS A 214 10.98 -19.88 18.89
N ARG A 215 10.64 -20.23 17.66
CA ARG A 215 11.23 -21.35 16.91
C ARG A 215 12.53 -20.98 16.19
N ASP A 216 12.53 -19.85 15.47
CA ASP A 216 13.55 -19.49 14.47
C ASP A 216 14.34 -18.22 14.85
N GLY A 217 14.05 -17.62 15.98
CA GLY A 217 14.60 -16.33 16.43
C GLY A 217 13.88 -15.12 15.81
N PRO A 218 14.00 -13.95 16.43
CA PRO A 218 13.44 -12.72 15.91
C PRO A 218 14.16 -12.25 14.64
N TYR A 219 13.56 -11.31 13.91
CA TYR A 219 14.25 -10.66 12.80
C TYR A 219 15.46 -9.86 13.31
N SER A 220 16.52 -9.73 12.50
CA SER A 220 17.85 -9.30 12.95
C SER A 220 17.89 -7.90 13.58
N THR A 221 16.97 -7.03 13.18
CA THR A 221 16.89 -5.64 13.67
C THR A 221 15.74 -5.42 14.68
N PHE A 222 15.30 -6.47 15.35
CA PHE A 222 14.20 -6.40 16.33
C PHE A 222 14.53 -5.48 17.51
N LYS A 223 15.77 -5.56 18.04
CA LYS A 223 16.20 -4.76 19.18
C LYS A 223 16.18 -3.27 18.84
N GLY A 224 15.54 -2.47 19.68
CA GLY A 224 15.34 -1.03 19.46
C GLY A 224 14.12 -0.70 18.60
N SER A 225 13.34 -1.70 18.15
CA SER A 225 12.04 -1.48 17.53
C SER A 225 10.96 -1.16 18.58
N PRO A 226 9.86 -0.51 18.19
CA PRO A 226 8.73 -0.28 19.10
C PRO A 226 8.21 -1.54 19.77
N LEU A 227 8.14 -2.65 19.03
CA LEU A 227 7.71 -3.94 19.58
C LEU A 227 8.69 -4.47 20.64
N SER A 228 10.01 -4.21 20.51
CA SER A 228 10.99 -4.59 21.54
C SER A 228 10.85 -3.77 22.82
N GLU A 229 10.19 -2.61 22.74
CA GLU A 229 9.82 -1.76 23.87
C GLU A 229 8.40 -2.05 24.40
N GLY A 230 7.75 -3.08 23.86
CA GLY A 230 6.39 -3.46 24.20
C GLY A 230 5.33 -2.49 23.65
N LYS A 231 5.63 -1.74 22.60
CA LYS A 231 4.69 -0.80 21.98
C LYS A 231 4.09 -1.39 20.72
N PHE A 232 2.78 -1.55 20.72
CA PHE A 232 2.01 -1.89 19.54
C PHE A 232 1.69 -0.66 18.69
N GLN A 233 1.19 -0.84 17.48
CA GLN A 233 0.85 0.26 16.59
C GLN A 233 -0.19 1.22 17.19
N PHE A 234 -1.17 0.71 17.91
CA PHE A 234 -2.18 1.54 18.58
C PHE A 234 -1.62 2.33 19.76
N ASP A 235 -0.59 1.83 20.45
CA ASP A 235 0.13 2.60 21.48
C ASP A 235 0.86 3.80 20.86
N LEU A 236 1.50 3.58 19.69
CA LEU A 236 2.18 4.65 18.96
C LEU A 236 1.20 5.71 18.46
N TRP A 237 0.04 5.31 17.95
CA TRP A 237 -1.01 6.25 17.55
C TRP A 237 -1.53 7.07 18.74
N ASP A 238 -1.74 6.43 19.89
CA ASP A 238 -2.18 7.11 21.12
C ASP A 238 -1.12 8.09 21.64
N GLU A 239 0.18 7.78 21.50
CA GLU A 239 1.28 8.69 21.84
C GLU A 239 1.32 9.89 20.88
N GLU A 240 1.16 9.65 19.57
CA GLU A 240 1.17 10.70 18.55
C GLU A 240 -0.01 11.65 18.70
N LEU A 241 -1.21 11.13 19.02
CA LEU A 241 -2.40 11.93 19.26
C LEU A 241 -2.25 12.95 20.41
N LYS A 242 -1.39 12.67 21.40
CA LYS A 242 -1.09 13.62 22.49
C LYS A 242 -0.29 14.83 22.02
N ASN A 243 0.45 14.69 20.90
CA ASN A 243 1.37 15.69 20.38
C ASN A 243 0.78 16.53 19.22
N ILE A 244 -0.35 16.12 18.66
CA ILE A 244 -0.97 16.83 17.53
C ILE A 244 -1.87 17.95 18.05
N SER A 245 -1.48 19.21 17.83
CA SER A 245 -2.28 20.41 18.12
C SER A 245 -3.51 20.56 17.21
N TYR A 246 -3.68 19.72 16.23
CA TYR A 246 -4.84 19.67 15.34
C TYR A 246 -5.95 18.86 16.00
N LYS A 247 -7.04 19.52 16.41
CA LYS A 247 -8.30 18.87 16.82
C LYS A 247 -8.96 18.15 15.64
N ARG A 248 -8.32 17.13 15.10
CA ARG A 248 -9.06 16.05 14.42
C ARG A 248 -9.59 15.14 15.52
N THR A 249 -10.86 14.84 15.49
CA THR A 249 -11.54 13.86 16.35
C THR A 249 -11.05 12.45 16.02
N PHE A 250 -9.79 12.15 16.30
CA PHE A 250 -9.35 10.76 16.39
C PHE A 250 -9.74 10.28 17.78
N GLU A 251 -10.67 9.36 17.83
CA GLU A 251 -10.96 8.65 19.06
C GLU A 251 -9.79 7.70 19.38
N LYS A 252 -9.48 7.58 20.67
CA LYS A 252 -8.54 6.57 21.16
C LYS A 252 -8.97 5.20 20.65
N THR A 253 -8.00 4.37 20.22
CA THR A 253 -8.28 3.01 19.77
C THR A 253 -8.98 2.22 20.87
N LYS A 254 -10.21 1.76 20.63
CA LYS A 254 -10.91 0.85 21.50
C LYS A 254 -10.60 -0.57 21.07
N LEU A 255 -9.83 -1.27 21.90
CA LEU A 255 -9.62 -2.71 21.75
C LEU A 255 -10.82 -3.46 22.32
N SER A 256 -11.10 -4.63 21.75
CA SER A 256 -12.09 -5.54 22.31
C SER A 256 -11.49 -6.36 23.46
N ASP A 257 -12.35 -6.87 24.35
CA ASP A 257 -11.91 -7.78 25.42
C ASP A 257 -11.72 -9.24 24.93
N LYS A 258 -11.68 -9.45 23.58
CA LYS A 258 -11.60 -10.79 22.98
C LYS A 258 -10.18 -11.36 22.98
N TYR A 259 -9.14 -10.51 23.08
CA TYR A 259 -7.76 -10.88 22.89
C TYR A 259 -6.89 -10.49 24.10
N ASP A 260 -5.98 -11.39 24.49
CA ASP A 260 -5.01 -11.13 25.55
C ASP A 260 -3.81 -10.33 25.03
N TRP A 261 -4.01 -9.03 24.86
CA TRP A 261 -2.96 -8.13 24.39
C TRP A 261 -1.79 -8.00 25.37
N GLU A 262 -2.07 -8.08 26.68
CA GLU A 262 -1.02 -7.95 27.71
C GLU A 262 -0.15 -9.21 27.80
N GLY A 263 -0.74 -10.40 27.68
CA GLY A 263 0.01 -11.62 27.57
C GLY A 263 0.87 -11.66 26.32
N LEU A 264 0.32 -11.25 25.17
CA LEU A 264 1.06 -11.16 23.92
C LEU A 264 2.21 -10.13 23.99
N ARG A 265 2.01 -9.00 24.68
CA ARG A 265 3.05 -7.97 24.89
C ARG A 265 4.24 -8.56 25.65
N LYS A 266 4.00 -9.30 26.73
CA LYS A 266 5.03 -9.96 27.52
C LYS A 266 5.79 -10.98 26.67
N ASP A 267 5.07 -11.83 25.96
CA ASP A 267 5.66 -12.82 25.05
C ASP A 267 6.56 -12.19 23.98
N ILE A 268 6.13 -11.09 23.38
CA ILE A 268 6.91 -10.38 22.36
C ILE A 268 8.15 -9.72 22.96
N MET A 269 8.04 -9.13 24.13
CA MET A 269 9.21 -8.54 24.80
C MET A 269 10.26 -9.58 25.19
N GLU A 270 9.83 -10.80 25.51
CA GLU A 270 10.71 -11.92 25.90
C GLU A 270 11.32 -12.62 24.68
N HIS A 271 10.50 -12.90 23.66
CA HIS A 271 10.91 -13.78 22.55
C HIS A 271 11.06 -13.06 21.21
N GLY A 272 10.63 -11.79 21.11
CA GLY A 272 10.59 -11.03 19.88
C GLY A 272 9.50 -11.47 18.92
N VAL A 273 9.56 -10.93 17.70
CA VAL A 273 8.74 -11.35 16.56
C VAL A 273 9.61 -11.67 15.35
N ARG A 274 9.16 -12.59 14.51
CA ARG A 274 9.90 -13.02 13.32
C ARG A 274 9.91 -11.96 12.21
N ASN A 275 8.94 -11.03 12.21
CA ASN A 275 8.67 -10.10 11.11
C ASN A 275 8.67 -8.64 11.62
N SER A 276 9.33 -7.74 10.91
CA SER A 276 9.39 -6.32 11.26
C SER A 276 8.08 -5.58 10.96
N LEU A 277 7.38 -5.98 9.91
CA LEU A 277 6.08 -5.46 9.49
C LEU A 277 5.15 -6.65 9.23
N LEU A 278 3.85 -6.46 9.43
CA LEU A 278 2.86 -7.52 9.29
C LEU A 278 1.69 -7.13 8.38
N LEU A 279 1.14 -5.92 8.53
CA LEU A 279 -0.03 -5.49 7.80
C LEU A 279 0.30 -4.39 6.80
N ALA A 280 -0.29 -4.47 5.61
CA ALA A 280 -0.26 -3.42 4.61
C ALA A 280 -1.53 -3.47 3.75
N MET A 281 -2.13 -2.30 3.51
CA MET A 281 -3.34 -2.20 2.69
C MET A 281 -2.97 -1.95 1.23
N MET A 282 -2.60 -3.03 0.51
CA MET A 282 -2.26 -2.93 -0.89
C MET A 282 -3.49 -2.69 -1.78
N PRO A 283 -3.31 -2.16 -3.02
CA PRO A 283 -4.41 -1.83 -3.94
C PRO A 283 -5.21 -3.03 -4.45
N THR A 284 -4.71 -4.25 -4.33
CA THR A 284 -5.31 -5.50 -4.83
C THR A 284 -5.68 -5.50 -6.31
N ALA A 285 -4.98 -4.69 -7.13
CA ALA A 285 -5.32 -4.41 -8.51
C ALA A 285 -5.41 -5.66 -9.42
N SER A 286 -4.57 -6.66 -9.15
CA SER A 286 -4.57 -7.94 -9.89
C SER A 286 -5.37 -9.03 -9.17
N THR A 287 -5.21 -9.15 -7.85
CA THR A 287 -5.88 -10.19 -7.06
C THR A 287 -7.38 -9.98 -6.93
N GLY A 288 -7.85 -8.73 -6.95
CA GLY A 288 -9.28 -8.40 -6.98
C GLY A 288 -10.03 -8.85 -8.23
N GLN A 289 -9.32 -9.36 -9.26
CA GLN A 289 -9.93 -9.94 -10.46
C GLN A 289 -10.20 -11.45 -10.33
N ILE A 290 -9.72 -12.06 -9.24
CA ILE A 290 -9.81 -13.52 -8.99
C ILE A 290 -11.00 -13.85 -8.09
N LEU A 291 -11.48 -12.89 -7.33
CA LEU A 291 -12.59 -13.04 -6.38
C LEU A 291 -13.95 -12.80 -7.02
#